data_22c4962ba3de0362a6e36dc08532cd86
#
_entry.id   22c4962ba3de0362a6e36dc08532cd86
#
_cell.length_a   1.000
_cell.length_b   1.000
_cell.length_c   1.000
_cell.angle_alpha   90.00
_cell.angle_beta   90.00
_cell.angle_gamma   90.00
#
_symmetry.space_group_name_H-M   'P 1'
#
loop_
_entity.id
_entity.type
_entity.pdbx_description
1 polymer ?
#
loop_
_entity_poly.entity_id
_entity_poly.type
_entity_poly.pdbx_seq_one_letter_code
_entity_poly.pdbx_strand_id
1 'polypeptide(L)'
;MRVTDNMKYSLAIKNLNGLQKDYNELLEKLATQKRINRPSDDPAGIMKVLDCRQTLATIEQYRSNIERGTTWISATEKTLTGIMDLLSQVQAAARNYGTETDSSKLISAGQVREIRDQIHSLANYSLG
;
A
#
# COMPACT_ATOMS: atom_id res chain seq x y z
N MET A 1 51.55 43.78 -21.52
CA MET A 1 51.79 42.33 -21.26
C MET A 1 51.65 41.61 -22.60
N ARG A 2 52.67 40.97 -23.06
CA ARG A 2 52.62 40.16 -24.30
C ARG A 2 52.05 38.80 -23.94
N VAL A 3 50.78 38.55 -24.30
CA VAL A 3 50.17 37.21 -24.18
C VAL A 3 50.81 36.38 -25.29
N THR A 4 51.59 35.33 -24.92
CA THR A 4 52.25 34.47 -25.89
C THR A 4 51.20 33.62 -26.63
N ASP A 5 51.38 33.27 -27.88
CA ASP A 5 50.44 32.50 -28.71
C ASP A 5 50.11 31.15 -28.07
N ASN A 6 51.03 30.61 -27.30
CA ASN A 6 50.84 29.40 -26.51
C ASN A 6 49.76 29.58 -25.40
N MET A 7 49.70 30.76 -24.75
CA MET A 7 48.66 31.06 -23.77
C MET A 7 47.28 31.22 -24.43
N LYS A 8 47.19 31.81 -25.62
CA LYS A 8 45.94 31.92 -26.38
C LYS A 8 45.43 30.52 -26.78
N TYR A 9 46.32 29.66 -27.26
CA TYR A 9 45.98 28.28 -27.62
C TYR A 9 45.54 27.44 -26.41
N SER A 10 46.23 27.54 -25.28
CA SER A 10 45.85 26.89 -24.03
C SER A 10 44.50 27.37 -23.51
N LEU A 11 44.19 28.67 -23.61
CA LEU A 11 42.91 29.24 -23.23
C LEU A 11 41.81 28.75 -24.16
N ALA A 12 42.05 28.66 -25.46
CA ALA A 12 41.10 28.15 -26.43
C ALA A 12 40.76 26.68 -26.15
N ILE A 13 41.73 25.85 -25.88
CA ILE A 13 41.51 24.44 -25.51
C ILE A 13 40.73 24.30 -24.20
N LYS A 14 41.09 25.10 -23.20
CA LYS A 14 40.33 25.11 -21.91
C LYS A 14 38.87 25.47 -22.10
N ASN A 15 38.58 26.47 -22.93
CA ASN A 15 37.22 26.89 -23.24
C ASN A 15 36.48 25.81 -24.04
N LEU A 16 37.11 25.16 -25.02
CA LEU A 16 36.50 24.06 -25.77
C LEU A 16 36.16 22.88 -24.86
N ASN A 17 37.06 22.49 -23.97
CA ASN A 17 36.81 21.42 -23.00
C ASN A 17 35.66 21.78 -22.03
N GLY A 18 35.59 23.04 -21.62
CA GLY A 18 34.45 23.55 -20.82
C GLY A 18 33.12 23.42 -21.55
N LEU A 19 33.06 23.91 -22.79
CA LEU A 19 31.89 23.82 -23.67
C LEU A 19 31.46 22.35 -23.91
N GLN A 20 32.40 21.45 -24.09
CA GLN A 20 32.11 20.02 -24.30
C GLN A 20 31.55 19.37 -23.05
N LYS A 21 32.03 19.77 -21.87
CA LYS A 21 31.49 19.32 -20.59
C LYS A 21 30.04 19.81 -20.42
N ASP A 22 29.80 21.09 -20.63
CA ASP A 22 28.45 21.67 -20.49
C ASP A 22 27.45 21.05 -21.48
N TYR A 23 27.89 20.78 -22.71
CA TYR A 23 27.11 20.09 -23.72
C TYR A 23 26.72 18.67 -23.28
N ASN A 24 27.68 17.90 -22.75
CA ASN A 24 27.41 16.56 -22.25
C ASN A 24 26.44 16.56 -21.06
N GLU A 25 26.57 17.51 -20.13
CA GLU A 25 25.63 17.70 -19.02
C GLU A 25 24.21 18.02 -19.52
N LEU A 26 24.09 18.86 -20.55
CA LEU A 26 22.80 19.18 -21.16
C LEU A 26 22.17 17.96 -21.83
N LEU A 27 22.95 17.18 -22.55
CA LEU A 27 22.51 15.91 -23.14
C LEU A 27 22.01 14.92 -22.08
N GLU A 28 22.72 14.80 -20.96
CA GLU A 28 22.33 13.94 -19.84
C GLU A 28 20.98 14.40 -19.24
N LYS A 29 20.79 15.70 -19.04
CA LYS A 29 19.53 16.29 -18.56
C LYS A 29 18.38 16.08 -19.54
N LEU A 30 18.64 16.19 -20.86
CA LEU A 30 17.65 15.93 -21.92
C LEU A 30 17.26 14.44 -21.97
N ALA A 31 18.24 13.54 -21.91
CA ALA A 31 18.00 12.11 -21.97
C ALA A 31 17.22 11.60 -20.74
N THR A 32 17.52 12.13 -19.56
CA THR A 32 16.84 11.74 -18.30
C THR A 32 15.55 12.50 -18.04
N GLN A 33 15.31 13.62 -18.73
CA GLN A 33 14.23 14.58 -18.49
C GLN A 33 14.22 15.11 -17.04
N LYS A 34 15.36 15.07 -16.36
CA LYS A 34 15.52 15.54 -14.99
C LYS A 34 16.52 16.69 -14.92
N ARG A 35 16.17 17.70 -14.16
CA ARG A 35 17.04 18.85 -13.90
C ARG A 35 18.24 18.50 -13.01
N ILE A 36 18.01 17.60 -12.05
CA ILE A 36 18.99 17.16 -11.05
C ILE A 36 19.21 15.65 -11.27
N ASN A 37 20.38 15.27 -11.80
CA ASN A 37 20.78 13.89 -11.99
C ASN A 37 21.74 13.44 -10.91
N ARG A 38 22.58 14.35 -10.42
CA ARG A 38 23.61 14.06 -9.40
C ARG A 38 23.42 14.98 -8.19
N PRO A 39 23.75 14.49 -6.98
CA PRO A 39 23.71 15.34 -5.77
C PRO A 39 24.56 16.61 -5.86
N SER A 40 25.60 16.59 -6.68
CA SER A 40 26.49 17.72 -6.93
C SER A 40 25.88 18.84 -7.78
N ASP A 41 24.81 18.54 -8.55
CA ASP A 41 24.21 19.49 -9.47
C ASP A 41 23.43 20.58 -8.70
N ASP A 42 22.74 20.17 -7.62
CA ASP A 42 21.99 21.08 -6.75
C ASP A 42 21.81 20.42 -5.36
N PRO A 43 22.73 20.68 -4.42
CA PRO A 43 22.66 20.06 -3.09
C PRO A 43 21.40 20.44 -2.31
N ALA A 44 20.88 21.65 -2.48
CA ALA A 44 19.66 22.10 -1.80
C ALA A 44 18.41 21.47 -2.42
N GLY A 45 18.40 21.35 -3.75
CA GLY A 45 17.33 20.68 -4.49
C GLY A 45 17.25 19.19 -4.22
N ILE A 46 18.39 18.50 -4.11
CA ILE A 46 18.41 17.06 -3.85
C ILE A 46 17.86 16.73 -2.45
N MET A 47 18.13 17.56 -1.45
CA MET A 47 17.55 17.39 -0.11
C MET A 47 16.02 17.40 -0.16
N LYS A 48 15.43 18.36 -0.86
CA LYS A 48 13.98 18.43 -1.07
C LYS A 48 13.42 17.22 -1.81
N VAL A 49 14.15 16.74 -2.82
CA VAL A 49 13.77 15.52 -3.56
C VAL A 49 13.78 14.30 -2.66
N LEU A 50 14.78 14.16 -1.79
CA LEU A 50 14.86 13.06 -0.82
C LEU A 50 13.73 13.11 0.20
N ASP A 51 13.42 14.29 0.76
CA ASP A 51 12.28 14.48 1.67
C ASP A 51 10.96 14.12 1.00
N CYS A 52 10.75 14.57 -0.24
CA CYS A 52 9.56 14.19 -1.01
C CYS A 52 9.47 12.68 -1.25
N ARG A 53 10.58 12.03 -1.60
CA ARG A 53 10.62 10.59 -1.80
C ARG A 53 10.33 9.82 -0.51
N GLN A 54 10.88 10.28 0.61
CA GLN A 54 10.60 9.68 1.92
C GLN A 54 9.12 9.84 2.30
N THR A 55 8.55 11.02 2.08
CA THR A 55 7.13 11.27 2.29
C THR A 55 6.26 10.37 1.42
N LEU A 56 6.58 10.23 0.12
CA LEU A 56 5.88 9.32 -0.78
C LEU A 56 5.95 7.87 -0.32
N ALA A 57 7.12 7.38 0.08
CA ALA A 57 7.27 6.03 0.61
C ALA A 57 6.42 5.80 1.87
N THR A 58 6.35 6.80 2.76
CA THR A 58 5.49 6.76 3.95
C THR A 58 4.01 6.72 3.58
N ILE A 59 3.59 7.50 2.60
CA ILE A 59 2.20 7.50 2.10
C ILE A 59 1.85 6.13 1.47
N GLU A 60 2.74 5.55 0.69
CA GLU A 60 2.56 4.21 0.11
C GLU A 60 2.41 3.14 1.21
N GLN A 61 3.20 3.24 2.27
CA GLN A 61 3.08 2.35 3.42
C GLN A 61 1.73 2.53 4.13
N TYR A 62 1.29 3.77 4.36
CA TYR A 62 -0.03 4.03 4.94
C TYR A 62 -1.16 3.49 4.08
N ARG A 63 -1.08 3.67 2.77
CA ARG A 63 -2.03 3.12 1.82
C ARG A 63 -2.12 1.59 1.92
N SER A 64 -0.99 0.92 1.94
CA SER A 64 -0.93 -0.54 2.12
C SER A 64 -1.52 -0.99 3.46
N ASN A 65 -1.28 -0.24 4.54
CA ASN A 65 -1.85 -0.53 5.85
C ASN A 65 -3.39 -0.35 5.85
N ILE A 66 -3.89 0.70 5.20
CA ILE A 66 -5.32 0.94 5.04
C ILE A 66 -5.98 -0.18 4.23
N GLU A 67 -5.38 -0.61 3.13
CA GLU A 67 -5.89 -1.71 2.29
C GLU A 67 -5.99 -3.02 3.10
N ARG A 68 -4.96 -3.35 3.88
CA ARG A 68 -4.98 -4.50 4.80
C ARG A 68 -6.05 -4.36 5.89
N GLY A 69 -6.14 -3.18 6.50
CA GLY A 69 -7.16 -2.89 7.50
C GLY A 69 -8.57 -3.01 6.95
N THR A 70 -8.81 -2.50 5.74
CA THR A 70 -10.11 -2.61 5.07
C THR A 70 -10.47 -4.06 4.77
N THR A 71 -9.50 -4.86 4.31
CA THR A 71 -9.69 -6.29 4.06
C THR A 71 -10.08 -7.03 5.36
N TRP A 72 -9.37 -6.73 6.44
CA TRP A 72 -9.66 -7.33 7.76
C TRP A 72 -11.05 -6.94 8.28
N ILE A 73 -11.42 -5.66 8.19
CA ILE A 73 -12.75 -5.16 8.60
C ILE A 73 -13.85 -5.82 7.75
N SER A 74 -13.68 -5.90 6.43
CA SER A 74 -14.66 -6.53 5.54
C SER A 74 -14.86 -8.02 5.83
N ALA A 75 -13.78 -8.73 6.18
CA ALA A 75 -13.88 -10.13 6.59
C ALA A 75 -14.61 -10.27 7.93
N THR A 76 -14.32 -9.39 8.90
CA THR A 76 -15.01 -9.34 10.19
C THR A 76 -16.52 -9.05 10.02
N GLU A 77 -16.86 -8.09 9.16
CA GLU A 77 -18.26 -7.77 8.84
C GLU A 77 -19.00 -8.97 8.25
N LYS A 78 -18.41 -9.67 7.30
CA LYS A 78 -18.98 -10.90 6.73
C LYS A 78 -19.20 -11.98 7.80
N THR A 79 -18.23 -12.16 8.68
CA THR A 79 -18.32 -13.13 9.77
C THR A 79 -19.45 -12.77 10.74
N LEU A 80 -19.54 -11.51 11.14
CA LEU A 80 -20.61 -11.01 12.01
C LEU A 80 -21.98 -11.13 11.36
N THR A 81 -22.11 -10.81 10.09
CA THR A 81 -23.35 -10.99 9.33
C THR A 81 -23.77 -12.45 9.31
N GLY A 82 -22.84 -13.37 9.04
CA GLY A 82 -23.09 -14.81 9.08
C GLY A 82 -23.55 -15.29 10.48
N ILE A 83 -22.95 -14.77 11.55
CA ILE A 83 -23.39 -15.09 12.92
C ILE A 83 -24.80 -14.56 13.19
N MET A 84 -25.15 -13.35 12.74
CA MET A 84 -26.48 -12.79 12.87
C MET A 84 -27.54 -13.63 12.15
N ASP A 85 -27.22 -14.12 10.95
CA ASP A 85 -28.11 -15.00 10.19
C ASP A 85 -28.32 -16.33 10.90
N LEU A 86 -27.27 -16.93 11.46
CA LEU A 86 -27.37 -18.16 12.26
C LEU A 86 -28.16 -17.95 13.53
N LEU A 87 -27.99 -16.82 14.23
CA LEU A 87 -28.81 -16.47 15.41
C LEU A 87 -30.27 -16.30 15.06
N SER A 88 -30.59 -15.70 13.90
CA SER A 88 -31.96 -15.57 13.41
C SER A 88 -32.60 -16.93 13.16
N GLN A 89 -31.84 -17.90 12.65
CA GLN A 89 -32.31 -19.28 12.48
C GLN A 89 -32.62 -19.98 13.84
N VAL A 90 -31.73 -19.79 14.83
CA VAL A 90 -31.96 -20.30 16.19
C VAL A 90 -33.21 -19.68 16.79
N GLN A 91 -33.41 -18.38 16.60
CA GLN A 91 -34.58 -17.67 17.11
C GLN A 91 -35.87 -18.18 16.46
N ALA A 92 -35.84 -18.48 15.15
CA ALA A 92 -36.97 -19.08 14.44
C ALA A 92 -37.29 -20.50 14.98
N ALA A 93 -36.26 -21.32 15.15
CA ALA A 93 -36.39 -22.67 15.73
C ALA A 93 -36.97 -22.62 17.16
N ALA A 94 -36.49 -21.69 17.99
CA ALA A 94 -37.00 -21.52 19.36
C ALA A 94 -38.47 -21.08 19.42
N ARG A 95 -38.94 -20.24 18.51
CA ARG A 95 -40.37 -19.85 18.45
C ARG A 95 -41.29 -21.00 18.11
N ASN A 96 -40.83 -21.90 17.24
CA ASN A 96 -41.60 -23.05 16.78
C ASN A 96 -41.60 -24.20 17.79
N TYR A 97 -40.63 -24.27 18.69
CA TYR A 97 -40.40 -25.36 19.64
C TYR A 97 -41.62 -25.63 20.51
N GLY A 98 -42.41 -24.61 20.87
CA GLY A 98 -43.61 -24.77 21.72
C GLY A 98 -44.82 -25.45 21.05
N THR A 99 -44.83 -25.51 19.71
CA THR A 99 -45.93 -26.08 18.90
C THR A 99 -45.53 -27.40 18.22
N GLU A 100 -44.29 -27.87 18.38
CA GLU A 100 -43.78 -29.03 17.73
C GLU A 100 -44.07 -30.33 18.48
N THR A 101 -44.17 -31.45 17.74
CA THR A 101 -44.21 -32.82 18.30
C THR A 101 -42.87 -33.18 18.92
N ASP A 102 -42.82 -34.16 19.80
CA ASP A 102 -41.58 -34.57 20.47
C ASP A 102 -40.48 -35.05 19.50
N SER A 103 -40.88 -35.67 18.40
CA SER A 103 -39.93 -36.06 17.33
C SER A 103 -39.33 -34.84 16.63
N SER A 104 -40.13 -33.81 16.35
CA SER A 104 -39.71 -32.54 15.74
C SER A 104 -38.79 -31.76 16.68
N LYS A 105 -39.05 -31.75 17.98
CA LYS A 105 -38.19 -31.14 19.01
C LYS A 105 -36.78 -31.70 19.02
N LEU A 106 -36.63 -33.02 18.79
CA LEU A 106 -35.32 -33.67 18.73
C LEU A 106 -34.50 -33.19 17.52
N ILE A 107 -35.18 -33.01 16.37
CA ILE A 107 -34.57 -32.51 15.14
C ILE A 107 -34.16 -31.02 15.34
N SER A 108 -35.05 -30.21 15.87
CA SER A 108 -34.76 -28.78 16.15
C SER A 108 -33.60 -28.61 17.14
N ALA A 109 -33.50 -29.45 18.16
CA ALA A 109 -32.36 -29.48 19.08
C ALA A 109 -31.04 -29.88 18.40
N GLY A 110 -31.09 -30.79 17.41
CA GLY A 110 -29.95 -31.15 16.56
C GLY A 110 -29.45 -29.96 15.72
N GLN A 111 -30.39 -29.26 15.07
CA GLN A 111 -30.08 -28.07 14.28
C GLN A 111 -29.44 -26.97 15.11
N VAL A 112 -29.96 -26.69 16.31
CA VAL A 112 -29.37 -25.66 17.20
C VAL A 112 -27.94 -26.03 17.61
N ARG A 113 -27.64 -27.31 17.84
CA ARG A 113 -26.26 -27.74 18.13
C ARG A 113 -25.34 -27.52 16.93
N GLU A 114 -25.77 -27.85 15.74
CA GLU A 114 -25.01 -27.63 14.52
C GLU A 114 -24.75 -26.13 14.29
N ILE A 115 -25.76 -25.28 14.47
CA ILE A 115 -25.61 -23.83 14.38
C ILE A 115 -24.61 -23.32 15.42
N ARG A 116 -24.63 -23.80 16.64
CA ARG A 116 -23.66 -23.47 17.68
C ARG A 116 -22.23 -23.79 17.20
N ASP A 117 -22.03 -24.96 16.63
CA ASP A 117 -20.71 -25.40 16.16
C ASP A 117 -20.22 -24.55 14.97
N GLN A 118 -21.13 -24.15 14.08
CA GLN A 118 -20.86 -23.19 13.00
C GLN A 118 -20.47 -21.82 13.53
N ILE A 119 -21.19 -21.27 14.52
CA ILE A 119 -20.86 -19.99 15.17
C ILE A 119 -19.48 -20.07 15.82
N HIS A 120 -19.18 -21.17 16.51
CA HIS A 120 -17.88 -21.38 17.13
C HIS A 120 -16.75 -21.44 16.09
N SER A 121 -16.98 -22.06 14.95
CA SER A 121 -16.04 -22.09 13.83
C SER A 121 -15.82 -20.69 13.24
N LEU A 122 -16.89 -19.94 13.03
CA LEU A 122 -16.81 -18.55 12.52
C LEU A 122 -16.12 -17.62 13.51
N ALA A 123 -16.37 -17.75 14.81
CA ALA A 123 -15.73 -16.92 15.83
C ALA A 123 -14.23 -17.18 15.97
N ASN A 124 -13.79 -18.40 15.65
CA ASN A 124 -12.37 -18.78 15.65
C ASN A 124 -11.71 -18.70 14.26
N TYR A 125 -12.41 -18.14 13.27
CA TYR A 125 -11.83 -17.93 11.95
C TYR A 125 -10.76 -16.84 12.03
N SER A 126 -9.53 -17.23 11.77
CA SER A 126 -8.37 -16.35 11.72
C SER A 126 -7.99 -16.07 10.26
N LEU A 127 -7.95 -14.81 9.90
CA LEU A 127 -7.25 -14.38 8.69
C LEU A 127 -5.76 -14.46 8.99
N GLY A 128 -5.14 -15.60 8.55
CA GLY A 128 -3.70 -15.86 8.66
C GLY A 128 -2.85 -14.89 7.86
#